data_27f3751daf4deb566d86df1015dd7c24
#
_entry.id   27f3751daf4deb566d86df1015dd7c24
#
_cell.length_a   1.000
_cell.length_b   1.000
_cell.length_c   1.000
_cell.angle_alpha   90.00
_cell.angle_beta   90.00
_cell.angle_gamma   90.00
#
_symmetry.space_group_name_H-M   'P 1'
#
loop_
_entity.id
_entity.type
_entity.pdbx_description
1 polymer ?
#
loop_
_entity_poly.entity_id
_entity_poly.type
_entity_poly.pdbx_seq_one_letter_code
_entity_poly.pdbx_strand_id
1 'polypeptide(L)'
;ERRAYRARLYAQKIDSLVQSRDYMFFPNSMQEIPGGLIRSIYADYFFFGMFVDHVEIHLPTERGVTQYVEMLNFDSMSIRSYQAARLQWGWCISFDVADGNRVYHAEFAVSTATGETVLTLLTPDVTMRYVGWLWNKRMGDPKFRRID
;
A
#
# COMPACT_ATOMS: atom_id res chain seq x y z
N GLU A 1 26.50 -0.59 17.03
CA GLU A 1 26.10 0.69 17.62
C GLU A 1 25.45 1.60 16.59
N ARG A 2 26.21 1.99 15.57
CA ARG A 2 25.67 2.82 14.49
C ARG A 2 24.51 2.14 13.77
N ARG A 3 24.62 0.83 13.55
CA ARG A 3 23.59 0.07 12.87
C ARG A 3 22.27 0.08 13.67
N ALA A 4 22.37 -0.15 14.97
CA ALA A 4 21.20 -0.13 15.84
C ALA A 4 20.57 1.25 15.91
N TYR A 5 21.40 2.29 15.94
CA TYR A 5 20.93 3.67 15.96
C TYR A 5 20.17 4.02 14.67
N ARG A 6 20.75 3.66 13.51
CA ARG A 6 20.10 3.91 12.22
C ARG A 6 18.79 3.13 12.10
N ALA A 7 18.78 1.90 12.61
CA ALA A 7 17.56 1.09 12.58
C ALA A 7 16.44 1.74 13.39
N ARG A 8 16.78 2.29 14.56
CA ARG A 8 15.79 2.99 15.37
C ARG A 8 15.26 4.25 14.68
N LEU A 9 16.15 5.02 14.06
CA LEU A 9 15.76 6.23 13.34
C LEU A 9 14.85 5.89 12.14
N TYR A 10 15.20 4.84 11.44
CA TYR A 10 14.39 4.41 10.29
C TYR A 10 13.01 3.95 10.74
N ALA A 11 12.96 3.15 11.81
CA ALA A 11 11.67 2.71 12.34
C ALA A 11 10.82 3.90 12.79
N GLN A 12 11.43 4.92 13.39
CA GLN A 12 10.72 6.12 13.80
C GLN A 12 10.16 6.88 12.59
N LYS A 13 10.91 6.91 11.48
CA LYS A 13 10.41 7.53 10.26
C LYS A 13 9.18 6.81 9.74
N ILE A 14 9.22 5.48 9.73
CA ILE A 14 8.06 4.70 9.30
C ILE A 14 6.88 4.90 10.26
N ASP A 15 7.14 4.92 11.58
CA ASP A 15 6.08 5.19 12.55
C ASP A 15 5.42 6.54 12.27
N SER A 16 6.21 7.59 12.05
CA SER A 16 5.68 8.92 11.76
C SER A 16 4.88 8.94 10.47
N LEU A 17 5.37 8.25 9.46
CA LEU A 17 4.70 8.14 8.16
C LEU A 17 3.31 7.55 8.32
N VAL A 18 3.21 6.42 9.02
CA VAL A 18 1.93 5.74 9.23
C VAL A 18 0.99 6.61 10.05
N GLN A 19 1.49 7.22 11.13
CA GLN A 19 0.67 8.03 12.03
C GLN A 19 0.15 9.30 11.38
N SER A 20 0.81 9.78 10.35
CA SER A 20 0.39 11.00 9.65
C SER A 20 -0.90 10.81 8.87
N ARG A 21 -1.26 9.59 8.49
CA ARG A 21 -2.35 9.29 7.56
C ARG A 21 -2.23 10.09 6.26
N ASP A 22 -0.99 10.29 5.84
CA ASP A 22 -0.68 11.09 4.64
C ASP A 22 0.50 10.41 3.96
N TYR A 23 0.20 9.39 3.16
CA TYR A 23 1.24 8.58 2.51
C TYR A 23 0.72 8.01 1.21
N MET A 24 1.66 7.61 0.37
CA MET A 24 1.37 6.92 -0.87
C MET A 24 2.04 5.54 -0.83
N PHE A 25 1.32 4.54 -1.28
CA PHE A 25 1.84 3.21 -1.47
C PHE A 25 2.14 3.00 -2.95
N PHE A 26 3.38 2.65 -3.25
CA PHE A 26 3.80 2.35 -4.62
C PHE A 26 4.09 0.86 -4.73
N PRO A 27 3.29 0.10 -5.48
CA PRO A 27 3.53 -1.32 -5.65
C PRO A 27 4.64 -1.58 -6.65
N ASN A 28 5.42 -2.65 -6.42
CA ASN A 28 6.35 -3.15 -7.43
C ASN A 28 6.00 -4.56 -7.90
N SER A 29 5.00 -5.20 -7.28
CA SER A 29 4.46 -6.47 -7.73
C SER A 29 3.02 -6.60 -7.34
N MET A 30 2.30 -7.47 -8.04
CA MET A 30 0.90 -7.80 -7.72
C MET A 30 0.64 -9.27 -7.96
N GLN A 31 -0.38 -9.77 -7.27
CA GLN A 31 -0.78 -11.17 -7.36
C GLN A 31 -2.24 -11.28 -6.99
N GLU A 32 -3.02 -11.96 -7.80
CA GLU A 32 -4.37 -12.36 -7.41
C GLU A 32 -4.26 -13.50 -6.40
N ILE A 33 -4.99 -13.47 -5.31
CA ILE A 33 -5.01 -14.54 -4.32
C ILE A 33 -6.43 -15.08 -4.13
N PRO A 34 -6.52 -16.43 -3.96
CA PRO A 34 -5.43 -17.40 -4.02
C PRO A 34 -5.07 -17.79 -5.45
N GLY A 35 -3.84 -18.26 -5.63
CA GLY A 35 -3.45 -19.01 -6.82
C GLY A 35 -2.97 -18.25 -8.03
N GLY A 36 -2.99 -16.92 -7.99
CA GLY A 36 -2.51 -16.14 -9.12
C GLY A 36 -0.98 -16.13 -9.25
N LEU A 37 -0.51 -15.71 -10.39
CA LEU A 37 0.92 -15.53 -10.62
C LEU A 37 1.35 -14.16 -10.13
N ILE A 38 2.59 -14.09 -9.63
CA ILE A 38 3.18 -12.81 -9.24
C ILE A 38 3.63 -12.08 -10.49
N ARG A 39 3.18 -10.83 -10.64
CA ARG A 39 3.56 -9.98 -11.76
C ARG A 39 4.31 -8.77 -11.25
N SER A 40 5.39 -8.43 -11.93
CA SER A 40 6.13 -7.20 -11.63
C SER A 40 5.39 -5.98 -12.16
N ILE A 41 5.48 -4.89 -11.41
CA ILE A 41 4.92 -3.59 -11.81
C ILE A 41 6.09 -2.64 -11.95
N TYR A 42 6.27 -2.08 -13.15
CA TYR A 42 7.44 -1.24 -13.44
C TYR A 42 7.12 0.24 -13.52
N ALA A 43 5.85 0.58 -13.57
CA ALA A 43 5.44 1.97 -13.70
C ALA A 43 5.18 2.60 -12.35
N ASP A 44 5.60 3.84 -12.17
CA ASP A 44 5.42 4.55 -10.90
C ASP A 44 4.12 5.36 -10.85
N TYR A 45 3.30 5.31 -11.88
CA TYR A 45 1.99 5.96 -11.86
C TYR A 45 0.91 5.08 -11.22
N PHE A 46 1.23 3.86 -10.82
CA PHE A 46 0.32 3.03 -10.03
C PHE A 46 0.56 3.31 -8.55
N PHE A 47 -0.50 3.60 -7.83
CA PHE A 47 -0.36 3.91 -6.41
C PHE A 47 -1.69 3.77 -5.67
N PHE A 48 -1.59 3.68 -4.35
CA PHE A 48 -2.70 3.82 -3.43
C PHE A 48 -2.37 4.99 -2.51
N GLY A 49 -3.03 6.12 -2.68
CA GLY A 49 -2.78 7.30 -1.86
C GLY A 49 -3.75 7.37 -0.71
N MET A 50 -3.21 7.43 0.50
CA MET A 50 -3.97 7.69 1.71
C MET A 50 -3.69 9.13 2.12
N PHE A 51 -4.71 9.95 2.15
CA PHE A 51 -4.60 11.32 2.58
C PHE A 51 -5.51 11.53 3.79
N VAL A 52 -5.40 12.67 4.44
CA VAL A 52 -6.09 12.88 5.71
C VAL A 52 -7.61 12.74 5.56
N ASP A 53 -8.16 13.16 4.43
CA ASP A 53 -9.61 13.21 4.22
C ASP A 53 -10.10 12.35 3.07
N HIS A 54 -9.22 11.69 2.32
CA HIS A 54 -9.65 10.89 1.17
C HIS A 54 -8.58 9.88 0.76
N VAL A 55 -8.95 8.97 -0.13
CA VAL A 55 -7.99 8.07 -0.79
C VAL A 55 -8.04 8.32 -2.28
N GLU A 56 -6.92 8.04 -2.95
CA GLU A 56 -6.82 8.00 -4.40
C GLU A 56 -6.24 6.65 -4.78
N ILE A 57 -6.98 5.88 -5.57
CA ILE A 57 -6.56 4.54 -5.95
C ILE A 57 -6.36 4.49 -7.45
N HIS A 58 -5.18 4.07 -7.86
CA HIS A 58 -4.82 3.89 -9.26
C HIS A 58 -3.96 2.65 -9.35
N LEU A 59 -4.62 1.49 -9.36
CA LEU A 59 -3.95 0.19 -9.26
C LEU A 59 -4.44 -0.75 -10.35
N PRO A 60 -3.53 -1.56 -10.91
CA PRO A 60 -3.95 -2.62 -11.80
C PRO A 60 -4.48 -3.79 -10.97
N THR A 61 -5.48 -4.48 -11.49
CA THR A 61 -5.96 -5.72 -10.94
C THR A 61 -5.93 -6.79 -12.02
N GLU A 62 -5.86 -8.03 -11.60
CA GLU A 62 -5.85 -9.15 -12.51
C GLU A 62 -6.79 -10.21 -11.96
N ARG A 63 -7.52 -10.89 -12.83
CA ARG A 63 -8.36 -11.99 -12.40
C ARG A 63 -8.45 -13.06 -13.45
N GLY A 64 -8.49 -14.31 -12.94
CA GLY A 64 -8.66 -15.47 -13.77
C GLY A 64 -7.41 -15.89 -14.52
N VAL A 65 -7.56 -16.98 -15.23
CA VAL A 65 -6.45 -17.61 -15.97
C VAL A 65 -6.12 -16.85 -17.24
N THR A 66 -7.05 -16.03 -17.72
CA THR A 66 -6.90 -15.32 -18.99
C THR A 66 -5.99 -14.09 -18.88
N GLN A 67 -5.47 -13.82 -17.70
CA GLN A 67 -4.58 -12.68 -17.47
C GLN A 67 -5.22 -11.33 -17.85
N TYR A 68 -6.49 -11.21 -17.57
CA TYR A 68 -7.21 -9.98 -17.84
C TYR A 68 -6.83 -8.94 -16.79
N VAL A 69 -6.25 -7.84 -17.25
CA VAL A 69 -5.84 -6.74 -16.37
C VAL A 69 -6.85 -5.62 -16.46
N GLU A 70 -7.37 -5.24 -15.32
CA GLU A 70 -8.28 -4.10 -15.21
C GLU A 70 -7.61 -3.02 -14.36
N MET A 71 -8.12 -1.80 -14.46
CA MET A 71 -7.62 -0.68 -13.65
C MET A 71 -8.67 -0.28 -12.65
N LEU A 72 -8.27 -0.21 -11.39
CA LEU A 72 -9.02 0.52 -10.38
C LEU A 72 -8.53 1.96 -10.40
N ASN A 73 -9.41 2.88 -10.73
CA ASN A 73 -9.05 4.28 -10.86
C ASN A 73 -10.19 5.13 -10.31
N PHE A 74 -10.08 5.48 -9.02
CA PHE A 74 -11.09 6.31 -8.39
C PHE A 74 -10.54 6.99 -7.16
N ASP A 75 -11.22 8.09 -6.77
CA ASP A 75 -10.98 8.78 -5.52
C ASP A 75 -12.21 8.60 -4.63
N SER A 76 -12.01 8.57 -3.32
CA SER A 76 -13.13 8.43 -2.40
C SER A 76 -12.85 9.15 -1.10
N MET A 77 -13.87 9.85 -0.59
CA MET A 77 -13.86 10.43 0.75
C MET A 77 -14.55 9.52 1.76
N SER A 78 -15.07 8.39 1.31
CA SER A 78 -15.81 7.47 2.18
C SER A 78 -14.89 6.40 2.73
N ILE A 79 -14.17 6.74 3.78
CA ILE A 79 -13.26 5.85 4.50
C ILE A 79 -13.92 5.46 5.81
N ARG A 80 -14.00 4.17 6.10
CA ARG A 80 -14.67 3.65 7.29
C ARG A 80 -13.77 2.70 8.06
N SER A 81 -13.92 2.70 9.38
CA SER A 81 -13.29 1.72 10.26
C SER A 81 -11.77 1.71 10.16
N TYR A 82 -11.19 2.89 10.04
CA TYR A 82 -9.74 3.01 9.96
C TYR A 82 -9.11 2.60 11.29
N GLN A 83 -8.20 1.64 11.23
CA GLN A 83 -7.46 1.16 12.39
C GLN A 83 -6.00 1.00 12.00
N ALA A 84 -5.11 1.45 12.88
CA ALA A 84 -3.68 1.25 12.69
C ALA A 84 -3.11 0.74 14.00
N ALA A 85 -2.60 -0.48 13.98
CA ALA A 85 -2.06 -1.14 15.16
C ALA A 85 -0.56 -1.29 15.04
N ARG A 86 0.19 -0.81 16.03
CA ARG A 86 1.64 -0.95 16.09
C ARG A 86 1.98 -2.30 16.74
N LEU A 87 2.66 -3.14 15.98
CA LEU A 87 3.14 -4.44 16.43
C LEU A 87 4.66 -4.39 16.54
N GLN A 88 5.25 -5.43 17.09
CA GLN A 88 6.69 -5.47 17.28
C GLN A 88 7.46 -5.31 15.96
N TRP A 89 6.96 -5.92 14.89
CA TRP A 89 7.62 -5.89 13.57
C TRP A 89 7.21 -4.69 12.71
N GLY A 90 6.14 -3.99 13.06
CA GLY A 90 5.66 -2.90 12.23
C GLY A 90 4.20 -2.58 12.46
N TRP A 91 3.51 -2.22 11.38
CA TRP A 91 2.13 -1.76 11.46
C TRP A 91 1.19 -2.65 10.68
N CYS A 92 0.01 -2.85 11.24
CA CYS A 92 -1.16 -3.37 10.51
C CYS A 92 -2.17 -2.24 10.42
N ILE A 93 -2.54 -1.88 9.20
CA ILE A 93 -3.51 -0.81 8.94
C ILE A 93 -4.66 -1.42 8.16
N SER A 94 -5.89 -1.19 8.60
CA SER A 94 -7.05 -1.70 7.88
C SER A 94 -8.15 -0.65 7.84
N PHE A 95 -8.90 -0.65 6.74
CA PHE A 95 -10.04 0.25 6.57
C PHE A 95 -10.86 -0.19 5.37
N ASP A 96 -12.06 0.34 5.31
CA ASP A 96 -12.94 0.15 4.16
C ASP A 96 -13.05 1.46 3.38
N VAL A 97 -13.18 1.33 2.07
CA VAL A 97 -13.37 2.47 1.16
C VAL A 97 -14.56 2.16 0.28
N ALA A 98 -15.45 3.11 0.13
CA ALA A 98 -16.59 2.97 -0.75
C ALA A 98 -16.44 3.85 -1.99
N ASP A 99 -16.78 3.30 -3.14
CA ASP A 99 -16.89 4.01 -4.40
C ASP A 99 -18.29 3.74 -4.95
N GLY A 100 -19.20 4.65 -4.67
CA GLY A 100 -20.61 4.42 -4.94
C GLY A 100 -21.12 3.26 -4.09
N ASN A 101 -21.66 2.23 -4.74
CA ASN A 101 -22.16 1.05 -4.04
C ASN A 101 -21.13 -0.08 -3.96
N ARG A 102 -19.90 0.15 -4.42
CA ARG A 102 -18.83 -0.83 -4.34
C ARG A 102 -18.00 -0.55 -3.09
N VAL A 103 -17.70 -1.59 -2.34
CA VAL A 103 -16.92 -1.46 -1.11
C VAL A 103 -15.63 -2.27 -1.26
N TYR A 104 -14.53 -1.65 -0.89
CA TYR A 104 -13.20 -2.25 -0.94
C TYR A 104 -12.63 -2.29 0.48
N HIS A 105 -11.99 -3.39 0.82
CA HIS A 105 -11.32 -3.51 2.10
C HIS A 105 -9.82 -3.53 1.89
N ALA A 106 -9.11 -2.63 2.54
CA ALA A 106 -7.66 -2.51 2.41
C ALA A 106 -6.98 -2.90 3.71
N GLU A 107 -5.92 -3.71 3.61
CA GLU A 107 -5.07 -4.07 4.73
C GLU A 107 -3.62 -3.89 4.34
N PHE A 108 -2.92 -3.01 5.06
CA PHE A 108 -1.50 -2.80 4.86
C PHE A 108 -0.72 -3.45 6.00
N ALA A 109 0.33 -4.16 5.65
CA ALA A 109 1.32 -4.64 6.61
C ALA A 109 2.64 -3.94 6.28
N VAL A 110 3.14 -3.13 7.22
CA VAL A 110 4.31 -2.27 6.98
C VAL A 110 5.42 -2.67 7.92
N SER A 111 6.56 -3.09 7.36
CA SER A 111 7.74 -3.42 8.16
C SER A 111 8.48 -2.16 8.57
N THR A 112 8.72 -1.97 9.87
CA THR A 112 9.53 -0.84 10.33
C THR A 112 11.02 -1.10 10.18
N ALA A 113 11.41 -2.36 9.95
CA ALA A 113 12.82 -2.69 9.74
C ALA A 113 13.27 -2.38 8.31
N THR A 114 12.43 -2.67 7.33
CA THR A 114 12.80 -2.55 5.91
C THR A 114 11.96 -1.54 5.14
N GLY A 115 10.79 -1.16 5.66
CA GLY A 115 9.84 -0.33 4.93
C GLY A 115 9.00 -1.10 3.92
N GLU A 116 9.29 -2.37 3.71
CA GLU A 116 8.49 -3.16 2.79
C GLU A 116 7.04 -3.20 3.26
N THR A 117 6.14 -3.00 2.34
CA THR A 117 4.72 -2.89 2.63
C THR A 117 3.96 -3.85 1.73
N VAL A 118 3.04 -4.58 2.34
CA VAL A 118 2.14 -5.48 1.62
C VAL A 118 0.74 -4.94 1.76
N LEU A 119 0.09 -4.70 0.64
CA LEU A 119 -1.31 -4.32 0.59
C LEU A 119 -2.13 -5.50 0.13
N THR A 120 -3.08 -5.91 0.96
CA THR A 120 -4.11 -6.87 0.56
C THR A 120 -5.39 -6.09 0.33
N LEU A 121 -5.89 -6.12 -0.90
CA LEU A 121 -7.05 -5.35 -1.30
C LEU A 121 -8.16 -6.31 -1.71
N LEU A 122 -9.24 -6.31 -0.94
CA LEU A 122 -10.43 -7.11 -1.23
C LEU A 122 -11.39 -6.22 -2.01
N THR A 123 -11.57 -6.55 -3.28
CA THR A 123 -12.55 -5.87 -4.12
C THR A 123 -13.79 -6.74 -4.23
N PRO A 124 -14.90 -6.21 -4.72
CA PRO A 124 -16.09 -7.05 -4.94
C PRO A 124 -15.85 -8.22 -5.92
N ASP A 125 -14.84 -8.11 -6.77
CA ASP A 125 -14.62 -9.10 -7.84
C ASP A 125 -13.42 -10.01 -7.57
N VAL A 126 -12.41 -9.52 -6.85
CA VAL A 126 -11.13 -10.22 -6.74
C VAL A 126 -10.41 -9.76 -5.48
N THR A 127 -9.53 -10.61 -4.94
CA THR A 127 -8.62 -10.22 -3.87
C THR A 127 -7.22 -10.12 -4.46
N MET A 128 -6.59 -8.97 -4.26
CA MET A 128 -5.25 -8.69 -4.79
C MET A 128 -4.27 -8.46 -3.67
N ARG A 129 -3.04 -8.91 -3.90
CA ARG A 129 -1.92 -8.65 -2.99
C ARG A 129 -0.87 -7.88 -3.76
N TYR A 130 -0.46 -6.75 -3.19
CA TYR A 130 0.58 -5.90 -3.77
C TYR A 130 1.72 -5.79 -2.77
N VAL A 131 2.95 -5.81 -3.29
CA VAL A 131 4.13 -5.60 -2.47
C VAL A 131 4.83 -4.35 -2.97
N GLY A 132 5.23 -3.48 -2.06
CA GLY A 132 5.88 -2.23 -2.42
C GLY A 132 6.32 -1.45 -1.20
N TRP A 133 6.16 -0.13 -1.27
CA TRP A 133 6.70 0.79 -0.29
C TRP A 133 5.73 1.92 -0.01
N LEU A 134 5.71 2.38 1.24
CA LEU A 134 5.03 3.63 1.59
C LEU A 134 6.00 4.79 1.47
N TRP A 135 5.46 5.95 1.11
CA TRP A 135 6.24 7.15 0.94
C TRP A 135 5.39 8.40 1.18
N ASN A 136 6.02 9.47 1.67
CA ASN A 136 5.46 10.81 1.60
C ASN A 136 6.60 11.80 1.39
N LYS A 137 6.25 13.07 1.25
CA LYS A 137 7.24 14.12 0.91
C LYS A 137 8.36 14.25 1.94
N ARG A 138 8.09 13.91 3.20
CA ARG A 138 9.07 14.04 4.27
C ARG A 138 10.20 13.02 4.16
N MET A 139 10.01 11.97 3.37
CA MET A 139 11.01 10.93 3.18
C MET A 139 12.00 11.24 2.06
N GLY A 140 11.81 12.37 1.37
CA GLY A 140 12.64 12.70 0.23
C GLY A 140 12.31 11.87 -0.99
N ASP A 141 13.25 11.79 -1.93
CA ASP A 141 13.00 11.02 -3.16
C ASP A 141 12.87 9.54 -2.86
N PRO A 142 11.83 8.88 -3.36
CA PRO A 142 11.65 7.46 -3.12
C PRO A 142 12.75 6.65 -3.82
N LYS A 143 13.52 5.88 -3.04
CA LYS A 143 14.63 5.10 -3.58
C LYS A 143 14.18 4.07 -4.59
N PHE A 144 13.02 3.47 -4.35
CA PHE A 144 12.50 2.44 -5.25
C PHE A 144 12.06 2.98 -6.60
N ARG A 145 11.97 4.30 -6.75
CA ARG A 145 11.62 4.94 -8.01
C ARG A 145 12.84 5.38 -8.80
N ARG A 146 14.02 5.24 -8.21
CA ARG A 146 15.25 5.56 -8.92
C ARG A 146 15.63 4.40 -9.80
N ILE A 147 15.57 4.64 -11.08
CA ILE A 147 16.01 3.68 -12.08
C ILE A 147 17.38 4.15 -12.51
N ASP A 148 18.37 3.65 -11.85
CA ASP A 148 19.75 4.04 -12.12
C ASP A 148 20.51 2.94 -12.84
#